data_177d13601e2c9e1be6375a3fb31f14f5
#
_entry.id   177d13601e2c9e1be6375a3fb31f14f5
#
_cell.length_a   1.000
_cell.length_b   1.000
_cell.length_c   1.000
_cell.angle_alpha   90.00
_cell.angle_beta   90.00
_cell.angle_gamma   90.00
#
_symmetry.space_group_name_H-M   'P 1'
#
loop_
_entity.id
_entity.type
_entity.pdbx_description
1 polymer ?
#
loop_
_entity_poly.entity_id
_entity_poly.type
_entity_poly.pdbx_seq_one_letter_code
_entity_poly.pdbx_strand_id
1 'polypeptide(L)'
;MTIISNTSTTNHRETLMALCQKADELLMVTPFCYSDFSDFAEALEVAGSIHRVQFITTLKKDEVVGKIDALLSFSKEMNRIKVQWEMRIDNHLHGKIYIFKKDGDQFAGIITSANLTHNGMAANHEWGCVIEDEQMLAFIEKQVIDDAPIQLTESILEEIKERAKMKYPEGVKKEPVATIDIEDILHPFQIPQDTRIFIKPVGVSSNPIYEGDFSKDTDMYFSKKRPNAVRVGDILITYAVGGRKIMGAYKVKSEPHWDEDGDPRWPWYVESDCLTPCLANRKWADIGYHVTGVANEYAEKFDKPISHTGRKNLNALNIGWDRVQLDEEYGRYLLGKIMDLESRLQEDGI
;
A
#
# COMPACT_ATOMS: atom_id res chain seq x y z
N MET A 1 -12.80 -27.31 -20.20
CA MET A 1 -13.33 -27.12 -18.82
C MET A 1 -13.67 -28.47 -18.24
N THR A 2 -13.13 -28.81 -17.06
CA THR A 2 -13.36 -30.07 -16.34
C THR A 2 -13.93 -29.77 -14.96
N ILE A 3 -15.00 -30.46 -14.57
CA ILE A 3 -15.59 -30.33 -13.22
C ILE A 3 -14.78 -31.12 -12.23
N ILE A 4 -14.53 -30.52 -11.05
CA ILE A 4 -13.87 -31.16 -9.91
C ILE A 4 -14.75 -31.08 -8.68
N SER A 5 -14.64 -32.08 -7.80
CA SER A 5 -15.38 -32.14 -6.53
C SER A 5 -14.64 -33.00 -5.54
N ASN A 6 -14.68 -32.65 -4.26
CA ASN A 6 -14.10 -33.47 -3.18
C ASN A 6 -14.88 -34.80 -2.96
N THR A 7 -16.04 -34.93 -3.58
CA THR A 7 -16.82 -36.20 -3.56
C THR A 7 -16.49 -37.14 -4.71
N SER A 8 -15.59 -36.74 -5.63
CA SER A 8 -15.12 -37.56 -6.75
C SER A 8 -13.82 -38.29 -6.41
N THR A 9 -13.29 -39.02 -7.39
CA THR A 9 -12.03 -39.77 -7.25
C THR A 9 -10.79 -38.90 -7.07
N THR A 10 -10.85 -37.62 -7.49
CA THR A 10 -9.80 -36.64 -7.33
C THR A 10 -10.37 -35.38 -6.64
N ASN A 11 -9.79 -34.99 -5.51
CA ASN A 11 -10.21 -33.81 -4.77
C ASN A 11 -9.48 -32.54 -5.25
N HIS A 12 -9.86 -31.39 -4.68
CA HIS A 12 -9.24 -30.11 -5.03
C HIS A 12 -7.74 -30.05 -4.74
N ARG A 13 -7.26 -30.68 -3.63
CA ARG A 13 -5.84 -30.70 -3.27
C ARG A 13 -5.03 -31.47 -4.30
N GLU A 14 -5.50 -32.66 -4.69
CA GLU A 14 -4.82 -33.51 -5.69
C GLU A 14 -4.75 -32.80 -7.04
N THR A 15 -5.86 -32.18 -7.47
CA THR A 15 -5.91 -31.41 -8.71
C THR A 15 -4.96 -30.21 -8.68
N LEU A 16 -4.95 -29.46 -7.58
CA LEU A 16 -4.07 -28.31 -7.38
C LEU A 16 -2.59 -28.74 -7.46
N MET A 17 -2.21 -29.79 -6.73
CA MET A 17 -0.82 -30.27 -6.74
C MET A 17 -0.40 -30.84 -8.10
N ALA A 18 -1.28 -31.55 -8.81
CA ALA A 18 -1.00 -32.01 -10.17
C ALA A 18 -0.75 -30.88 -11.18
N LEU A 19 -1.43 -29.76 -11.01
CA LEU A 19 -1.21 -28.55 -11.82
C LEU A 19 0.09 -27.81 -11.38
N CYS A 20 0.39 -27.76 -10.08
CA CYS A 20 1.66 -27.22 -9.58
C CYS A 20 2.88 -27.94 -10.18
N GLN A 21 2.83 -29.26 -10.39
CA GLN A 21 3.94 -30.01 -11.02
C GLN A 21 4.25 -29.56 -12.45
N LYS A 22 3.32 -28.89 -13.13
CA LYS A 22 3.47 -28.43 -14.51
C LYS A 22 3.73 -26.91 -14.61
N ALA A 23 3.45 -26.18 -13.53
CA ALA A 23 3.57 -24.74 -13.45
C ALA A 23 4.93 -24.30 -12.91
N ASP A 24 5.30 -23.08 -13.20
CA ASP A 24 6.44 -22.39 -12.58
C ASP A 24 6.00 -21.21 -11.72
N GLU A 25 4.77 -20.69 -11.93
CA GLU A 25 4.15 -19.69 -11.07
C GLU A 25 2.72 -20.10 -10.68
N LEU A 26 2.32 -19.72 -9.47
CA LEU A 26 1.00 -19.96 -8.90
C LEU A 26 0.40 -18.67 -8.34
N LEU A 27 -0.78 -18.30 -8.81
CA LEU A 27 -1.62 -17.28 -8.15
C LEU A 27 -2.71 -17.99 -7.34
N MET A 28 -2.79 -17.66 -6.05
CA MET A 28 -3.81 -18.14 -5.11
C MET A 28 -4.68 -16.97 -4.67
N VAL A 29 -5.98 -17.08 -4.87
CA VAL A 29 -6.97 -16.06 -4.47
C VAL A 29 -8.01 -16.75 -3.58
N THR A 30 -8.01 -16.42 -2.29
CA THR A 30 -8.94 -17.05 -1.35
C THR A 30 -9.06 -16.28 -0.04
N PRO A 31 -10.28 -16.06 0.50
CA PRO A 31 -10.46 -15.33 1.76
C PRO A 31 -9.99 -16.11 2.99
N PHE A 32 -9.99 -17.45 2.94
CA PHE A 32 -9.58 -18.31 4.05
C PHE A 32 -8.46 -19.24 3.61
N CYS A 33 -7.46 -19.42 4.46
CA CYS A 33 -6.26 -20.21 4.17
C CYS A 33 -5.89 -21.12 5.33
N TYR A 34 -4.88 -21.95 5.13
CA TYR A 34 -4.28 -22.78 6.18
C TYR A 34 -3.84 -21.92 7.35
N SER A 35 -3.97 -22.44 8.57
CA SER A 35 -3.39 -21.81 9.77
C SER A 35 -1.87 -21.95 9.83
N ASP A 36 -1.34 -23.00 9.16
CA ASP A 36 0.08 -23.28 9.00
C ASP A 36 0.33 -23.75 7.55
N PHE A 37 1.34 -23.19 6.91
CA PHE A 37 1.68 -23.47 5.52
C PHE A 37 2.81 -24.50 5.34
N SER A 38 3.29 -25.15 6.40
CA SER A 38 4.38 -26.13 6.33
C SER A 38 4.09 -27.28 5.36
N ASP A 39 2.94 -27.96 5.53
CA ASP A 39 2.53 -29.07 4.66
C ASP A 39 2.34 -28.63 3.19
N PHE A 40 1.87 -27.40 2.97
CA PHE A 40 1.69 -26.84 1.63
C PHE A 40 3.05 -26.55 0.98
N ALA A 41 3.97 -25.96 1.74
CA ALA A 41 5.32 -25.69 1.27
C ALA A 41 6.09 -26.96 0.96
N GLU A 42 6.00 -28.02 1.80
CA GLU A 42 6.58 -29.34 1.52
C GLU A 42 6.01 -29.92 0.21
N ALA A 43 4.71 -29.81 -0.01
CA ALA A 43 4.09 -30.26 -1.24
C ALA A 43 4.57 -29.48 -2.48
N LEU A 44 4.79 -28.18 -2.38
CA LEU A 44 5.39 -27.38 -3.45
C LEU A 44 6.85 -27.74 -3.69
N GLU A 45 7.62 -27.98 -2.62
CA GLU A 45 9.02 -28.40 -2.71
C GLU A 45 9.15 -29.76 -3.41
N VAL A 46 8.25 -30.71 -3.12
CA VAL A 46 8.16 -32.00 -3.82
C VAL A 46 7.76 -31.83 -5.29
N ALA A 47 6.85 -30.88 -5.61
CA ALA A 47 6.50 -30.58 -6.99
C ALA A 47 7.70 -30.01 -7.77
N GLY A 48 8.56 -29.23 -7.11
CA GLY A 48 9.89 -28.85 -7.57
C GLY A 48 9.96 -27.82 -8.72
N SER A 49 8.83 -27.37 -9.25
CA SER A 49 8.76 -26.49 -10.43
C SER A 49 8.34 -25.05 -10.10
N ILE A 50 7.61 -24.84 -9.02
CA ILE A 50 7.12 -23.52 -8.62
C ILE A 50 8.28 -22.67 -8.06
N HIS A 51 8.54 -21.53 -8.68
CA HIS A 51 9.53 -20.56 -8.20
C HIS A 51 8.91 -19.23 -7.77
N ARG A 52 7.63 -18.97 -8.11
CA ARG A 52 6.88 -17.78 -7.68
C ARG A 52 5.46 -18.11 -7.26
N VAL A 53 5.04 -17.52 -6.13
CA VAL A 53 3.66 -17.61 -5.63
C VAL A 53 3.13 -16.22 -5.34
N GLN A 54 1.98 -15.89 -5.93
CA GLN A 54 1.19 -14.71 -5.57
C GLN A 54 -0.01 -15.16 -4.74
N PHE A 55 -0.25 -14.48 -3.62
CA PHE A 55 -1.33 -14.81 -2.71
C PHE A 55 -2.21 -13.60 -2.44
N ILE A 56 -3.48 -13.66 -2.85
CA ILE A 56 -4.48 -12.63 -2.59
C ILE A 56 -5.48 -13.16 -1.56
N THR A 57 -5.68 -12.42 -0.47
CA THR A 57 -6.55 -12.84 0.63
C THR A 57 -7.21 -11.64 1.31
N THR A 58 -8.04 -11.88 2.33
CA THR A 58 -8.60 -10.84 3.20
C THR A 58 -7.73 -10.62 4.44
N LEU A 59 -7.81 -9.43 5.03
CA LEU A 59 -7.31 -9.16 6.39
C LEU A 59 -8.21 -8.12 7.05
N LYS A 60 -9.44 -8.51 7.36
CA LYS A 60 -10.43 -7.64 8.00
C LYS A 60 -10.11 -7.45 9.48
N LYS A 61 -10.58 -6.36 10.08
CA LYS A 61 -10.32 -5.99 11.49
C LYS A 61 -10.65 -7.10 12.49
N ASP A 62 -11.67 -7.89 12.20
CA ASP A 62 -12.13 -9.03 13.03
C ASP A 62 -11.36 -10.34 12.73
N GLU A 63 -10.63 -10.41 11.63
CA GLU A 63 -9.85 -11.59 11.22
C GLU A 63 -8.39 -11.52 11.70
N VAL A 64 -7.86 -10.33 11.97
CA VAL A 64 -6.42 -10.09 12.20
C VAL A 64 -5.82 -11.06 13.23
N VAL A 65 -6.42 -11.17 14.41
CA VAL A 65 -5.89 -11.99 15.51
C VAL A 65 -5.83 -13.47 15.17
N GLY A 66 -6.77 -13.96 14.37
CA GLY A 66 -6.82 -15.37 13.99
C GLY A 66 -6.03 -15.70 12.73
N LYS A 67 -5.62 -14.70 11.95
CA LYS A 67 -5.07 -14.89 10.61
C LYS A 67 -3.62 -14.46 10.45
N ILE A 68 -3.17 -13.50 11.27
CA ILE A 68 -1.81 -12.94 11.12
C ILE A 68 -0.71 -14.00 11.24
N ASP A 69 -0.86 -14.97 12.14
CA ASP A 69 0.12 -16.06 12.28
C ASP A 69 0.15 -16.98 11.04
N ALA A 70 -1.01 -17.20 10.40
CA ALA A 70 -1.09 -17.95 9.16
C ALA A 70 -0.37 -17.24 8.00
N LEU A 71 -0.52 -15.91 7.88
CA LEU A 71 0.14 -15.11 6.85
C LEU A 71 1.66 -15.06 7.07
N LEU A 72 2.12 -14.98 8.31
CA LEU A 72 3.53 -15.08 8.66
C LEU A 72 4.09 -16.48 8.43
N SER A 73 3.30 -17.56 8.70
CA SER A 73 3.68 -18.91 8.32
C SER A 73 3.89 -19.03 6.82
N PHE A 74 2.98 -18.47 6.01
CA PHE A 74 3.14 -18.45 4.55
C PHE A 74 4.46 -17.81 4.13
N SER A 75 4.76 -16.57 4.56
CA SER A 75 5.98 -15.87 4.17
C SER A 75 7.24 -16.63 4.59
N LYS A 76 7.26 -17.14 5.82
CA LYS A 76 8.37 -17.93 6.36
C LYS A 76 8.62 -19.21 5.56
N GLU A 77 7.56 -19.95 5.25
CA GLU A 77 7.67 -21.22 4.53
C GLU A 77 8.07 -21.01 3.06
N MET A 78 7.55 -19.98 2.38
CA MET A 78 8.00 -19.63 1.03
C MET A 78 9.48 -19.23 1.00
N ASN A 79 9.94 -18.45 1.99
CA ASN A 79 11.36 -18.12 2.15
C ASN A 79 12.21 -19.37 2.41
N ARG A 80 11.74 -20.32 3.24
CA ARG A 80 12.42 -21.57 3.54
C ARG A 80 12.68 -22.40 2.28
N ILE A 81 11.68 -22.54 1.42
CA ILE A 81 11.79 -23.31 0.18
C ILE A 81 12.32 -22.48 -1.01
N LYS A 82 12.73 -21.22 -0.76
CA LYS A 82 13.30 -20.28 -1.75
C LYS A 82 12.37 -19.97 -2.93
N VAL A 83 11.08 -19.93 -2.69
CA VAL A 83 10.08 -19.51 -3.65
C VAL A 83 9.86 -17.99 -3.47
N GLN A 84 9.91 -17.24 -4.55
CA GLN A 84 9.54 -15.82 -4.53
C GLN A 84 8.06 -15.71 -4.22
N TRP A 85 7.69 -14.77 -3.33
CA TRP A 85 6.29 -14.60 -2.98
C TRP A 85 5.87 -13.13 -2.99
N GLU A 86 4.61 -12.94 -3.27
CA GLU A 86 3.91 -11.66 -3.19
C GLU A 86 2.58 -11.90 -2.49
N MET A 87 2.21 -11.05 -1.53
CA MET A 87 0.94 -11.15 -0.82
C MET A 87 0.17 -9.83 -0.96
N ARG A 88 -1.12 -9.93 -1.31
CA ARG A 88 -2.01 -8.77 -1.46
C ARG A 88 -3.30 -8.95 -0.70
N ILE A 89 -3.94 -7.84 -0.37
CA ILE A 89 -5.21 -7.81 0.36
C ILE A 89 -6.32 -7.20 -0.50
N ASP A 90 -7.42 -7.96 -0.56
CA ASP A 90 -8.74 -7.49 -0.98
C ASP A 90 -9.77 -7.85 0.11
N ASN A 91 -10.20 -6.88 0.89
CA ASN A 91 -11.15 -7.10 2.00
C ASN A 91 -12.61 -7.35 1.56
N HIS A 92 -12.90 -7.23 0.26
CA HIS A 92 -14.18 -7.60 -0.33
C HIS A 92 -14.16 -9.00 -0.98
N LEU A 93 -13.01 -9.66 -0.99
CA LEU A 93 -12.80 -10.96 -1.60
C LEU A 93 -13.75 -12.02 -1.03
N HIS A 94 -14.43 -12.76 -1.92
CA HIS A 94 -15.16 -13.98 -1.59
C HIS A 94 -14.90 -15.10 -2.61
N GLY A 95 -14.25 -14.78 -3.73
CA GLY A 95 -13.82 -15.75 -4.75
C GLY A 95 -12.77 -16.73 -4.25
N LYS A 96 -12.70 -17.92 -4.83
CA LYS A 96 -11.62 -18.89 -4.66
C LYS A 96 -11.15 -19.27 -6.05
N ILE A 97 -9.96 -18.79 -6.40
CA ILE A 97 -9.37 -18.92 -7.73
C ILE A 97 -7.90 -19.30 -7.58
N TYR A 98 -7.47 -20.26 -8.37
CA TYR A 98 -6.06 -20.68 -8.43
C TYR A 98 -5.65 -20.66 -9.91
N ILE A 99 -4.64 -19.86 -10.28
CA ILE A 99 -4.14 -19.78 -11.67
C ILE A 99 -2.70 -20.26 -11.72
N PHE A 100 -2.45 -21.13 -12.69
CA PHE A 100 -1.17 -21.79 -12.91
C PHE A 100 -0.56 -21.26 -14.20
N LYS A 101 0.70 -20.79 -14.11
CA LYS A 101 1.42 -20.27 -15.27
C LYS A 101 2.65 -21.11 -15.56
N LYS A 102 3.03 -21.10 -16.82
CA LYS A 102 4.24 -21.71 -17.33
C LYS A 102 4.91 -20.78 -18.32
N ASP A 103 6.17 -20.45 -18.07
CA ASP A 103 6.94 -19.51 -18.91
C ASP A 103 6.25 -18.15 -19.09
N GLY A 104 5.47 -17.70 -18.08
CA GLY A 104 4.73 -16.45 -18.08
C GLY A 104 3.27 -16.54 -18.56
N ASP A 105 2.86 -17.63 -19.22
CA ASP A 105 1.53 -17.79 -19.81
C ASP A 105 0.62 -18.64 -18.90
N GLN A 106 -0.65 -18.26 -18.79
CA GLN A 106 -1.67 -18.98 -18.03
C GLN A 106 -2.12 -20.23 -18.80
N PHE A 107 -1.82 -21.42 -18.31
CA PHE A 107 -2.25 -22.67 -18.98
C PHE A 107 -3.43 -23.37 -18.31
N ALA A 108 -3.66 -23.13 -17.01
CA ALA A 108 -4.79 -23.70 -16.27
C ALA A 108 -5.21 -22.79 -15.12
N GLY A 109 -6.48 -22.86 -14.74
CA GLY A 109 -7.01 -22.22 -13.56
C GLY A 109 -8.13 -23.03 -12.93
N ILE A 110 -8.26 -22.97 -11.61
CA ILE A 110 -9.36 -23.55 -10.84
C ILE A 110 -10.23 -22.42 -10.31
N ILE A 111 -11.53 -22.43 -10.63
CA ILE A 111 -12.55 -21.61 -9.97
C ILE A 111 -13.42 -22.55 -9.16
N THR A 112 -13.59 -22.25 -7.86
CA THR A 112 -14.18 -23.21 -6.94
C THR A 112 -14.88 -22.55 -5.75
N SER A 113 -15.69 -23.34 -5.02
CA SER A 113 -16.15 -23.00 -3.66
C SER A 113 -15.11 -23.29 -2.58
N ALA A 114 -14.09 -24.11 -2.87
CA ALA A 114 -13.08 -24.59 -1.94
C ALA A 114 -12.07 -23.49 -1.53
N ASN A 115 -12.09 -23.11 -0.26
CA ASN A 115 -11.03 -22.31 0.35
C ASN A 115 -9.72 -23.10 0.47
N LEU A 116 -8.58 -22.42 0.57
CA LEU A 116 -7.28 -23.01 0.80
C LEU A 116 -7.12 -23.46 2.27
N THR A 117 -7.97 -24.38 2.70
CA THR A 117 -7.99 -24.99 4.03
C THR A 117 -8.01 -26.51 3.91
N HIS A 118 -7.61 -27.23 4.96
CA HIS A 118 -7.66 -28.72 4.95
C HIS A 118 -9.07 -29.21 4.59
N ASN A 119 -10.10 -28.67 5.22
CA ASN A 119 -11.48 -29.06 4.96
C ASN A 119 -11.94 -28.66 3.56
N GLY A 120 -11.66 -27.42 3.12
CA GLY A 120 -12.02 -26.94 1.78
C GLY A 120 -11.36 -27.73 0.67
N MET A 121 -10.08 -28.09 0.82
CA MET A 121 -9.31 -28.78 -0.22
C MET A 121 -9.61 -30.28 -0.33
N ALA A 122 -10.14 -30.93 0.72
CA ALA A 122 -10.28 -32.37 0.72
C ALA A 122 -11.54 -32.94 1.39
N ALA A 123 -12.04 -32.33 2.47
CA ALA A 123 -13.06 -32.94 3.33
C ALA A 123 -14.49 -32.45 3.10
N ASN A 124 -14.66 -31.15 2.85
CA ASN A 124 -15.99 -30.56 2.59
C ASN A 124 -16.51 -30.96 1.21
N HIS A 125 -17.84 -30.95 1.04
CA HIS A 125 -18.46 -31.08 -0.28
C HIS A 125 -18.27 -29.77 -1.05
N GLU A 126 -17.17 -29.66 -1.77
CA GLU A 126 -16.81 -28.51 -2.58
C GLU A 126 -16.89 -28.86 -4.07
N TRP A 127 -17.25 -27.87 -4.87
CA TRP A 127 -17.37 -27.98 -6.31
C TRP A 127 -16.57 -26.89 -7.00
N GLY A 128 -15.96 -27.22 -8.12
CA GLY A 128 -15.20 -26.30 -8.94
C GLY A 128 -15.04 -26.76 -10.37
N CYS A 129 -14.35 -25.97 -11.14
CA CYS A 129 -13.97 -26.33 -12.51
C CYS A 129 -12.54 -25.93 -12.82
N VAL A 130 -11.88 -26.75 -13.62
CA VAL A 130 -10.60 -26.41 -14.27
C VAL A 130 -10.90 -25.75 -15.61
N ILE A 131 -10.29 -24.58 -15.84
CA ILE A 131 -10.36 -23.78 -17.05
C ILE A 131 -8.98 -23.81 -17.70
N GLU A 132 -8.92 -23.95 -19.03
CA GLU A 132 -7.69 -24.00 -19.82
C GLU A 132 -7.70 -22.91 -20.91
N ASP A 133 -8.60 -21.94 -20.83
CA ASP A 133 -8.70 -20.80 -21.73
C ASP A 133 -7.76 -19.68 -21.23
N GLU A 134 -6.65 -19.51 -21.89
CA GLU A 134 -5.58 -18.54 -21.55
C GLU A 134 -6.12 -17.11 -21.50
N GLN A 135 -6.94 -16.69 -22.47
CA GLN A 135 -7.47 -15.31 -22.52
C GLN A 135 -8.41 -15.03 -21.35
N MET A 136 -9.26 -16.01 -21.00
CA MET A 136 -10.13 -15.92 -19.85
C MET A 136 -9.33 -15.86 -18.55
N LEU A 137 -8.31 -16.69 -18.41
CA LEU A 137 -7.43 -16.71 -17.22
C LEU A 137 -6.63 -15.43 -17.07
N ALA A 138 -6.09 -14.89 -18.16
CA ALA A 138 -5.37 -13.60 -18.15
C ALA A 138 -6.30 -12.45 -17.76
N PHE A 139 -7.55 -12.45 -18.24
CA PHE A 139 -8.55 -11.48 -17.84
C PHE A 139 -8.88 -11.58 -16.34
N ILE A 140 -9.09 -12.80 -15.82
CA ILE A 140 -9.38 -13.04 -14.41
C ILE A 140 -8.19 -12.61 -13.55
N GLU A 141 -6.96 -13.01 -13.89
CA GLU A 141 -5.74 -12.63 -13.18
C GLU A 141 -5.63 -11.12 -13.07
N LYS A 142 -5.80 -10.42 -14.19
CA LYS A 142 -5.76 -8.96 -14.20
C LYS A 142 -6.78 -8.35 -13.24
N GLN A 143 -8.03 -8.81 -13.27
CA GLN A 143 -9.10 -8.26 -12.41
C GLN A 143 -8.80 -8.49 -10.93
N VAL A 144 -8.41 -9.69 -10.52
CA VAL A 144 -8.15 -9.98 -9.09
C VAL A 144 -6.92 -9.26 -8.56
N ILE A 145 -5.93 -8.95 -9.40
CA ILE A 145 -4.77 -8.14 -9.03
C ILE A 145 -5.16 -6.66 -8.91
N ASP A 146 -5.93 -6.15 -9.87
CA ASP A 146 -6.42 -4.76 -9.86
C ASP A 146 -7.31 -4.49 -8.63
N ASP A 147 -8.12 -5.48 -8.19
CA ASP A 147 -8.98 -5.40 -7.00
C ASP A 147 -8.21 -5.52 -5.67
N ALA A 148 -6.93 -5.91 -5.69
CA ALA A 148 -6.09 -6.12 -4.52
C ALA A 148 -4.86 -5.17 -4.51
N PRO A 149 -5.05 -3.85 -4.36
CA PRO A 149 -3.96 -2.87 -4.47
C PRO A 149 -2.98 -2.88 -3.29
N ILE A 150 -3.37 -3.46 -2.14
CA ILE A 150 -2.57 -3.44 -0.92
C ILE A 150 -1.62 -4.62 -0.91
N GLN A 151 -0.32 -4.35 -0.95
CA GLN A 151 0.73 -5.36 -0.85
C GLN A 151 1.23 -5.45 0.59
N LEU A 152 1.39 -6.68 1.09
CA LEU A 152 1.95 -6.96 2.40
C LEU A 152 3.39 -7.46 2.28
N THR A 153 4.28 -6.84 3.04
CA THR A 153 5.66 -7.29 3.25
C THR A 153 5.76 -8.03 4.59
N GLU A 154 6.84 -8.76 4.78
CA GLU A 154 7.12 -9.44 6.06
C GLU A 154 7.18 -8.43 7.22
N SER A 155 7.79 -7.26 7.00
CA SER A 155 7.85 -6.18 8.00
C SER A 155 6.46 -5.68 8.40
N ILE A 156 5.55 -5.51 7.43
CA ILE A 156 4.15 -5.10 7.71
C ILE A 156 3.42 -6.19 8.50
N LEU A 157 3.61 -7.46 8.16
CA LEU A 157 2.99 -8.58 8.88
C LEU A 157 3.46 -8.64 10.33
N GLU A 158 4.76 -8.44 10.59
CA GLU A 158 5.32 -8.40 11.95
C GLU A 158 4.79 -7.20 12.74
N GLU A 159 4.69 -6.02 12.14
CA GLU A 159 4.08 -4.85 12.79
C GLU A 159 2.63 -5.10 13.20
N ILE A 160 1.83 -5.70 12.30
CA ILE A 160 0.44 -6.07 12.58
C ILE A 160 0.38 -7.08 13.74
N LYS A 161 1.27 -8.08 13.75
CA LYS A 161 1.36 -9.07 14.82
C LYS A 161 1.67 -8.44 16.18
N GLU A 162 2.66 -7.55 16.25
CA GLU A 162 3.01 -6.87 17.49
C GLU A 162 1.86 -5.98 17.98
N ARG A 163 1.17 -5.28 17.09
CA ARG A 163 -0.02 -4.50 17.44
C ARG A 163 -1.16 -5.40 17.95
N ALA A 164 -1.33 -6.57 17.35
CA ALA A 164 -2.29 -7.56 17.80
C ALA A 164 -1.97 -8.07 19.21
N LYS A 165 -0.70 -8.40 19.51
CA LYS A 165 -0.26 -8.84 20.83
C LYS A 165 -0.45 -7.76 21.91
N MET A 166 -0.13 -6.50 21.62
CA MET A 166 -0.33 -5.39 22.56
C MET A 166 -1.78 -5.24 22.98
N LYS A 167 -2.71 -5.45 22.05
CA LYS A 167 -4.16 -5.33 22.31
C LYS A 167 -4.74 -6.59 22.93
N TYR A 168 -4.17 -7.75 22.67
CA TYR A 168 -4.61 -9.07 23.15
C TYR A 168 -3.40 -9.88 23.66
N PRO A 169 -2.95 -9.64 24.91
CA PRO A 169 -1.91 -10.45 25.53
C PRO A 169 -2.34 -11.93 25.61
N GLU A 170 -1.37 -12.83 25.39
CA GLU A 170 -1.60 -14.27 25.50
C GLU A 170 -2.22 -14.63 26.87
N GLY A 171 -3.30 -15.42 26.87
CA GLY A 171 -3.95 -15.91 28.08
C GLY A 171 -5.25 -15.20 28.48
N VAL A 172 -5.67 -14.14 27.78
CA VAL A 172 -6.98 -13.52 28.01
C VAL A 172 -8.06 -14.32 27.29
N LYS A 173 -9.08 -14.78 28.04
CA LYS A 173 -10.25 -15.48 27.45
C LYS A 173 -10.89 -14.59 26.38
N LYS A 174 -11.12 -15.16 25.20
CA LYS A 174 -11.81 -14.51 24.08
C LYS A 174 -13.18 -14.00 24.53
N GLU A 175 -13.28 -12.71 24.82
CA GLU A 175 -14.55 -12.00 24.78
C GLU A 175 -14.89 -11.61 23.33
N PRO A 176 -16.14 -11.25 22.99
CA PRO A 176 -16.61 -11.24 21.61
C PRO A 176 -15.74 -10.34 20.72
N VAL A 177 -15.32 -10.93 19.64
CA VAL A 177 -14.57 -10.42 18.48
C VAL A 177 -13.98 -9.02 18.67
N ALA A 178 -12.79 -9.01 19.23
CA ALA A 178 -12.06 -7.78 19.38
C ALA A 178 -11.51 -7.32 18.01
N THR A 179 -11.96 -6.18 17.55
CA THR A 179 -11.45 -5.56 16.33
C THR A 179 -10.13 -4.85 16.60
N ILE A 180 -9.11 -5.15 15.78
CA ILE A 180 -7.86 -4.39 15.72
C ILE A 180 -7.96 -3.44 14.53
N ASP A 181 -7.82 -2.15 14.78
CA ASP A 181 -7.72 -1.17 13.71
C ASP A 181 -6.30 -1.22 13.14
N ILE A 182 -6.19 -1.63 11.88
CA ILE A 182 -4.94 -1.76 11.12
C ILE A 182 -4.99 -0.92 9.84
N GLU A 183 -6.00 -0.07 9.68
CA GLU A 183 -6.21 0.72 8.46
C GLU A 183 -4.99 1.62 8.14
N ASP A 184 -4.37 2.19 9.15
CA ASP A 184 -3.17 3.00 9.02
C ASP A 184 -1.93 2.19 8.60
N ILE A 185 -1.89 0.87 8.86
CA ILE A 185 -0.83 -0.04 8.40
C ILE A 185 -1.09 -0.51 6.98
N LEU A 186 -2.34 -0.91 6.69
CA LEU A 186 -2.72 -1.40 5.37
C LEU A 186 -2.74 -0.29 4.31
N HIS A 187 -3.03 0.92 4.77
CA HIS A 187 -3.09 2.12 3.95
C HIS A 187 -2.17 3.20 4.53
N PRO A 188 -0.86 3.00 4.53
CA PRO A 188 0.09 3.97 5.11
C PRO A 188 -0.06 5.36 4.46
N PHE A 189 -0.71 5.43 3.30
CA PHE A 189 -0.98 6.65 2.54
C PHE A 189 -2.47 7.03 2.49
N GLN A 190 -3.36 6.25 3.12
CA GLN A 190 -4.74 6.70 3.32
C GLN A 190 -4.76 7.70 4.46
N ILE A 191 -4.90 8.94 4.07
CA ILE A 191 -5.15 10.02 5.02
C ILE A 191 -6.63 10.04 5.40
N PRO A 192 -6.97 10.25 6.70
CA PRO A 192 -8.35 10.43 7.16
C PRO A 192 -9.09 11.46 6.28
N GLN A 193 -10.41 11.33 6.17
CA GLN A 193 -11.21 12.23 5.32
C GLN A 193 -11.11 13.70 5.72
N ASP A 194 -10.87 13.99 7.00
CA ASP A 194 -10.73 15.34 7.56
C ASP A 194 -9.29 15.89 7.50
N THR A 195 -8.33 15.11 6.99
CA THR A 195 -6.94 15.57 6.84
C THR A 195 -6.86 16.72 5.84
N ARG A 196 -6.31 17.84 6.29
CA ARG A 196 -6.07 18.99 5.44
C ARG A 196 -4.68 18.90 4.82
N ILE A 197 -4.60 19.25 3.56
CA ILE A 197 -3.35 19.24 2.79
C ILE A 197 -2.98 20.66 2.44
N PHE A 198 -1.73 21.01 2.71
CA PHE A 198 -1.18 22.31 2.41
C PHE A 198 -0.03 22.18 1.43
N ILE A 199 0.11 23.15 0.54
CA ILE A 199 1.35 23.32 -0.21
C ILE A 199 2.20 24.39 0.46
N LYS A 200 3.51 24.12 0.62
CA LYS A 200 4.45 24.93 1.37
C LYS A 200 5.71 25.20 0.55
N PRO A 201 6.05 26.49 0.27
CA PRO A 201 7.34 26.84 -0.31
C PRO A 201 8.49 26.60 0.67
N VAL A 202 9.62 26.13 0.14
CA VAL A 202 10.90 26.02 0.86
C VAL A 202 11.94 26.83 0.10
N GLY A 203 12.73 27.62 0.84
CA GLY A 203 13.65 28.63 0.29
C GLY A 203 13.00 29.99 0.09
N VAL A 204 13.78 30.93 -0.39
CA VAL A 204 13.35 32.32 -0.68
C VAL A 204 13.86 32.77 -2.04
N SER A 205 13.21 33.77 -2.65
CA SER A 205 13.59 34.24 -4.00
C SER A 205 15.03 34.78 -4.09
N SER A 206 15.58 35.29 -2.97
CA SER A 206 16.98 35.74 -2.88
C SER A 206 17.98 34.60 -2.64
N ASN A 207 17.51 33.42 -2.25
CA ASN A 207 18.30 32.20 -2.08
C ASN A 207 17.46 31.00 -2.51
N PRO A 208 17.29 30.79 -3.83
CA PRO A 208 16.45 29.72 -4.37
C PRO A 208 17.12 28.36 -4.19
N ILE A 209 16.27 27.32 -4.06
CA ILE A 209 16.70 25.91 -3.90
C ILE A 209 16.49 25.18 -5.23
N TYR A 210 17.55 24.50 -5.70
CA TYR A 210 17.51 23.70 -6.92
C TYR A 210 17.90 22.25 -6.70
N GLU A 211 18.56 21.92 -5.56
CA GLU A 211 18.98 20.58 -5.16
C GLU A 211 19.07 20.50 -3.64
N GLY A 212 19.16 19.31 -3.08
CA GLY A 212 19.34 19.09 -1.64
C GLY A 212 18.65 17.83 -1.15
N ASP A 213 19.12 17.32 -0.01
CA ASP A 213 18.52 16.20 0.70
C ASP A 213 17.64 16.72 1.86
N PHE A 214 16.33 16.51 1.75
CA PHE A 214 15.33 16.91 2.73
C PHE A 214 14.61 15.70 3.36
N SER A 215 15.11 14.48 3.11
CA SER A 215 14.51 13.24 3.60
C SER A 215 14.55 13.09 5.11
N LYS A 216 15.49 13.78 5.76
CA LYS A 216 15.68 13.77 7.21
C LYS A 216 15.19 15.04 7.90
N ASP A 217 14.68 15.98 7.13
CA ASP A 217 14.14 17.21 7.70
C ASP A 217 12.83 16.90 8.42
N THR A 218 12.80 17.15 9.71
CA THR A 218 11.63 16.94 10.56
C THR A 218 10.93 18.25 10.90
N ASP A 219 11.63 19.38 10.82
CA ASP A 219 11.13 20.68 11.25
C ASP A 219 10.69 21.53 10.06
N MET A 220 9.41 21.87 10.03
CA MET A 220 8.82 22.70 9.00
C MET A 220 8.61 24.13 9.52
N TYR A 221 9.49 25.04 9.08
CA TYR A 221 9.53 26.42 9.55
C TYR A 221 8.49 27.33 8.87
N PHE A 222 7.95 28.30 9.63
CA PHE A 222 6.96 29.27 9.18
C PHE A 222 7.38 30.71 9.53
N SER A 223 6.78 31.66 8.85
CA SER A 223 7.01 33.10 9.03
C SER A 223 6.64 33.56 10.44
N LYS A 224 6.90 34.84 10.72
CA LYS A 224 6.65 35.47 12.04
C LYS A 224 5.23 35.33 12.60
N LYS A 225 4.25 35.02 11.78
CA LYS A 225 2.89 34.73 12.25
C LYS A 225 2.79 33.27 12.62
N ARG A 226 2.37 32.99 13.87
CA ARG A 226 2.06 31.62 14.30
C ARG A 226 1.17 30.93 13.27
N PRO A 227 1.51 29.71 12.83
CA PRO A 227 0.73 28.99 11.83
C PRO A 227 -0.52 28.31 12.44
N ASN A 228 -1.42 29.11 13.05
CA ASN A 228 -2.62 28.63 13.76
C ASN A 228 -3.54 27.72 12.91
N ALA A 229 -3.40 27.79 11.58
CA ALA A 229 -4.18 26.94 10.69
C ALA A 229 -3.61 25.52 10.56
N VAL A 230 -2.34 25.28 10.95
CA VAL A 230 -1.70 23.96 10.86
C VAL A 230 -1.90 23.21 12.17
N ARG A 231 -2.27 21.93 12.10
CA ARG A 231 -2.57 21.05 13.24
C ARG A 231 -1.88 19.70 13.07
N VAL A 232 -1.75 18.97 14.16
CA VAL A 232 -1.30 17.57 14.14
C VAL A 232 -2.17 16.74 13.20
N GLY A 233 -1.54 15.95 12.33
CA GLY A 233 -2.19 15.12 11.32
C GLY A 233 -2.35 15.79 9.94
N ASP A 234 -2.17 17.10 9.83
CA ASP A 234 -2.15 17.80 8.52
C ASP A 234 -0.95 17.32 7.67
N ILE A 235 -1.06 17.45 6.36
CA ILE A 235 0.02 17.16 5.43
C ILE A 235 0.54 18.44 4.77
N LEU A 236 1.85 18.58 4.77
CA LEU A 236 2.58 19.65 4.11
C LEU A 236 3.28 19.09 2.87
N ILE A 237 2.83 19.44 1.69
CA ILE A 237 3.54 19.15 0.43
C ILE A 237 4.50 20.29 0.18
N THR A 238 5.81 20.02 0.20
CA THR A 238 6.84 21.04 0.02
C THR A 238 7.25 21.17 -1.44
N TYR A 239 7.60 22.39 -1.85
CA TYR A 239 8.20 22.64 -3.16
C TYR A 239 9.33 23.68 -3.07
N ALA A 240 10.32 23.53 -3.92
CA ALA A 240 11.50 24.39 -3.97
C ALA A 240 11.18 25.75 -4.60
N VAL A 241 11.47 26.86 -3.89
CA VAL A 241 11.48 28.19 -4.47
C VAL A 241 12.70 28.30 -5.39
N GLY A 242 12.48 28.49 -6.68
CA GLY A 242 13.51 28.46 -7.72
C GLY A 242 13.16 27.42 -8.78
N GLY A 243 13.36 26.15 -8.48
CA GLY A 243 13.03 25.04 -9.40
C GLY A 243 11.52 24.78 -9.56
N ARG A 244 10.68 25.24 -8.65
CA ARG A 244 9.21 25.01 -8.60
C ARG A 244 8.83 23.52 -8.63
N LYS A 245 9.74 22.65 -8.22
CA LYS A 245 9.53 21.22 -8.14
C LYS A 245 9.08 20.80 -6.75
N ILE A 246 8.17 19.85 -6.68
CA ILE A 246 7.73 19.23 -5.42
C ILE A 246 8.90 18.44 -4.87
N MET A 247 9.23 18.67 -3.60
CA MET A 247 10.36 18.08 -2.88
C MET A 247 9.94 16.85 -2.08
N GLY A 248 8.74 16.86 -1.50
CA GLY A 248 8.22 15.77 -0.72
C GLY A 248 6.91 16.11 0.00
N ALA A 249 6.38 15.13 0.72
CA ALA A 249 5.21 15.25 1.58
C ALA A 249 5.60 14.92 3.04
N TYR A 250 5.05 15.68 3.99
CA TYR A 250 5.39 15.59 5.41
C TYR A 250 4.12 15.63 6.25
N LYS A 251 3.98 14.72 7.22
CA LYS A 251 2.85 14.67 8.15
C LYS A 251 3.20 15.41 9.44
N VAL A 252 2.41 16.40 9.81
CA VAL A 252 2.60 17.19 11.01
C VAL A 252 2.37 16.36 12.27
N LYS A 253 3.31 16.42 13.22
CA LYS A 253 3.30 15.66 14.49
C LYS A 253 3.08 16.52 15.72
N SER A 254 3.42 17.81 15.66
CA SER A 254 3.33 18.70 16.81
C SER A 254 2.47 19.92 16.54
N GLU A 255 2.02 20.55 17.62
CA GLU A 255 1.54 21.93 17.57
C GLU A 255 2.71 22.86 17.23
N PRO A 256 2.44 24.10 16.72
CA PRO A 256 3.49 25.06 16.40
C PRO A 256 4.32 25.48 17.63
N HIS A 257 5.63 25.33 17.52
CA HIS A 257 6.64 25.77 18.49
C HIS A 257 7.34 27.05 18.04
N TRP A 258 7.82 27.83 18.99
CA TRP A 258 8.66 28.98 18.75
C TRP A 258 10.13 28.60 18.94
N ASP A 259 10.95 28.89 17.93
CA ASP A 259 12.39 28.68 17.95
C ASP A 259 13.07 30.02 18.32
N GLU A 260 13.59 30.10 19.56
CA GLU A 260 14.23 31.32 20.08
C GLU A 260 15.62 31.54 19.46
N ASP A 261 16.31 30.47 19.08
CA ASP A 261 17.68 30.49 18.57
C ASP A 261 17.75 30.44 17.03
N GLY A 262 16.60 30.27 16.36
CA GLY A 262 16.49 30.13 14.92
C GLY A 262 16.51 31.44 14.13
N ASP A 263 16.25 31.37 12.82
CA ASP A 263 16.16 32.55 11.96
C ASP A 263 14.96 33.42 12.38
N PRO A 264 15.17 34.64 12.80
CA PRO A 264 14.09 35.54 13.26
C PRO A 264 13.04 35.89 12.18
N ARG A 265 13.28 35.51 10.92
CA ARG A 265 12.29 35.61 9.83
C ARG A 265 11.33 34.43 9.82
N TRP A 266 11.77 33.25 10.38
CA TRP A 266 11.08 31.97 10.39
C TRP A 266 11.08 31.33 11.79
N PRO A 267 10.57 31.99 12.83
CA PRO A 267 10.71 31.58 14.22
C PRO A 267 9.69 30.48 14.63
N TRP A 268 8.72 30.16 13.82
CA TRP A 268 7.75 29.12 14.12
C TRP A 268 8.07 27.85 13.35
N TYR A 269 7.97 26.69 13.99
CA TYR A 269 8.07 25.39 13.32
C TYR A 269 7.06 24.40 13.87
N VAL A 270 6.79 23.37 13.10
CA VAL A 270 6.11 22.14 13.52
C VAL A 270 7.05 20.98 13.24
N GLU A 271 7.03 19.98 14.12
CA GLU A 271 7.68 18.70 13.86
C GLU A 271 6.84 17.90 12.84
N SER A 272 7.48 17.14 11.99
CA SER A 272 6.83 16.35 10.95
C SER A 272 7.57 15.06 10.64
N ASP A 273 6.86 14.07 10.08
CA ASP A 273 7.43 12.87 9.49
C ASP A 273 7.47 13.02 7.97
N CYS A 274 8.62 12.73 7.37
CA CYS A 274 8.73 12.65 5.92
C CYS A 274 8.02 11.39 5.41
N LEU A 275 6.97 11.57 4.61
CA LEU A 275 6.21 10.48 3.98
C LEU A 275 6.86 9.98 2.69
N THR A 276 7.82 10.73 2.13
CA THR A 276 8.42 10.46 0.82
C THR A 276 9.95 10.59 0.88
N PRO A 277 10.63 9.75 1.70
CA PRO A 277 12.07 9.90 1.92
C PRO A 277 12.92 9.63 0.67
N CYS A 278 12.52 8.72 -0.24
CA CYS A 278 13.26 8.47 -1.46
C CYS A 278 13.18 9.65 -2.43
N LEU A 279 12.01 10.28 -2.58
CA LEU A 279 11.85 11.48 -3.39
C LEU A 279 12.60 12.66 -2.78
N ALA A 280 12.43 12.89 -1.46
CA ALA A 280 13.03 14.01 -0.74
C ALA A 280 14.57 13.92 -0.66
N ASN A 281 15.15 12.72 -0.83
CA ASN A 281 16.60 12.48 -0.92
C ASN A 281 17.16 12.87 -2.29
N ARG A 282 17.21 14.17 -2.60
CA ARG A 282 17.74 14.77 -3.85
C ARG A 282 16.99 14.43 -5.14
N LYS A 283 16.27 13.30 -5.22
CA LYS A 283 15.58 12.85 -6.44
C LYS A 283 14.52 13.84 -6.93
N TRP A 284 13.92 14.61 -6.02
CA TRP A 284 12.97 15.66 -6.37
C TRP A 284 13.51 16.67 -7.39
N ALA A 285 14.82 16.95 -7.36
CA ALA A 285 15.44 17.91 -8.26
C ALA A 285 15.39 17.43 -9.74
N ASP A 286 15.48 16.12 -9.95
CA ASP A 286 15.46 15.51 -11.29
C ASP A 286 14.03 15.17 -11.72
N ILE A 287 13.29 14.40 -10.90
CA ILE A 287 12.03 13.76 -11.25
C ILE A 287 10.79 14.33 -10.55
N GLY A 288 10.97 15.23 -9.56
CA GLY A 288 9.86 15.87 -8.86
C GLY A 288 8.93 16.61 -9.84
N TYR A 289 7.63 16.51 -9.59
CA TYR A 289 6.62 17.19 -10.38
C TYR A 289 6.75 18.71 -10.28
N HIS A 290 6.53 19.41 -11.38
CA HIS A 290 6.45 20.87 -11.37
C HIS A 290 5.11 21.30 -10.77
N VAL A 291 5.13 22.06 -9.69
CA VAL A 291 3.96 22.41 -8.88
C VAL A 291 2.82 23.06 -9.69
N THR A 292 3.16 23.97 -10.60
CA THR A 292 2.14 24.62 -11.45
C THR A 292 1.72 23.72 -12.62
N GLY A 293 2.57 22.82 -13.08
CA GLY A 293 2.25 21.85 -14.14
C GLY A 293 1.13 20.91 -13.71
N VAL A 294 1.27 20.29 -12.53
CA VAL A 294 0.23 19.39 -12.00
C VAL A 294 -1.07 20.12 -11.68
N ALA A 295 -0.98 21.37 -11.17
CA ALA A 295 -2.17 22.17 -10.89
C ALA A 295 -2.95 22.50 -12.16
N ASN A 296 -2.26 22.88 -13.25
CA ASN A 296 -2.89 23.17 -14.53
C ASN A 296 -3.50 21.91 -15.15
N GLU A 297 -2.76 20.78 -15.15
CA GLU A 297 -3.25 19.47 -15.62
C GLU A 297 -4.56 19.09 -14.91
N TYR A 298 -4.60 19.25 -13.60
CA TYR A 298 -5.80 18.94 -12.81
C TYR A 298 -6.97 19.86 -13.16
N ALA A 299 -6.71 21.17 -13.20
CA ALA A 299 -7.75 22.16 -13.49
C ALA A 299 -8.33 22.01 -14.91
N GLU A 300 -7.51 21.70 -15.90
CA GLU A 300 -7.93 21.44 -17.28
C GLU A 300 -8.74 20.14 -17.40
N LYS A 301 -8.31 19.09 -16.69
CA LYS A 301 -8.94 17.75 -16.77
C LYS A 301 -10.28 17.69 -16.05
N PHE A 302 -10.40 18.34 -14.88
CA PHE A 302 -11.54 18.17 -13.98
C PHE A 302 -12.40 19.41 -13.83
N ASP A 303 -11.95 20.57 -14.31
CA ASP A 303 -12.58 21.90 -14.13
C ASP A 303 -12.92 22.24 -12.67
N LYS A 304 -12.10 21.73 -11.72
CA LYS A 304 -12.27 21.88 -10.27
C LYS A 304 -11.27 22.86 -9.66
N PRO A 305 -11.56 23.44 -8.47
CA PRO A 305 -10.61 24.30 -7.78
C PRO A 305 -9.39 23.52 -7.30
N ILE A 306 -8.26 24.22 -7.11
CA ILE A 306 -7.02 23.68 -6.55
C ILE A 306 -6.72 24.21 -5.15
N SER A 307 -7.36 25.29 -4.73
CA SER A 307 -7.22 25.85 -3.38
C SER A 307 -8.55 25.80 -2.63
N HIS A 308 -8.47 25.67 -1.31
CA HIS A 308 -9.62 25.71 -0.40
C HIS A 308 -10.51 26.97 -0.57
N THR A 309 -9.94 28.07 -1.10
CA THR A 309 -10.68 29.30 -1.40
C THR A 309 -11.35 29.33 -2.78
N GLY A 310 -11.39 28.20 -3.48
CA GLY A 310 -12.06 28.05 -4.78
C GLY A 310 -11.24 28.53 -5.99
N ARG A 311 -9.94 28.82 -5.85
CA ARG A 311 -9.11 29.25 -6.98
C ARG A 311 -8.66 28.06 -7.83
N LYS A 312 -8.68 28.24 -9.15
CA LYS A 312 -8.27 27.22 -10.15
C LYS A 312 -6.79 27.32 -10.56
N ASN A 313 -5.99 28.21 -9.96
CA ASN A 313 -4.57 28.35 -10.23
C ASN A 313 -3.76 28.63 -8.97
N LEU A 314 -2.48 28.22 -8.98
CA LEU A 314 -1.53 28.47 -7.89
C LEU A 314 -0.83 29.84 -7.97
N ASN A 315 -1.23 30.73 -8.87
CA ASN A 315 -0.70 32.10 -8.91
C ASN A 315 -0.91 32.85 -7.60
N ALA A 316 -1.79 32.32 -6.72
CA ALA A 316 -2.01 32.78 -5.36
C ALA A 316 -0.87 32.43 -4.38
N LEU A 317 0.11 31.60 -4.75
CA LEU A 317 1.34 31.42 -3.98
C LEU A 317 2.27 32.63 -4.09
N ASN A 318 1.72 33.79 -4.48
CA ASN A 318 2.45 35.02 -4.62
C ASN A 318 2.88 35.59 -3.27
N ILE A 319 4.18 35.81 -3.17
CA ILE A 319 4.90 36.75 -2.30
C ILE A 319 4.30 36.90 -0.88
N GLY A 320 4.89 36.20 0.07
CA GLY A 320 4.61 36.35 1.50
C GLY A 320 3.69 35.32 2.14
N TRP A 321 3.25 34.33 1.41
CA TRP A 321 2.49 33.22 1.95
C TRP A 321 3.46 32.05 2.18
N ASP A 322 3.55 31.59 3.41
CA ASP A 322 4.40 30.46 3.79
C ASP A 322 3.72 29.09 3.62
N ARG A 323 2.42 29.10 3.29
CA ARG A 323 1.60 27.92 2.97
C ARG A 323 0.26 28.32 2.35
N VAL A 324 -0.32 27.40 1.59
CA VAL A 324 -1.71 27.50 1.07
C VAL A 324 -2.41 26.18 1.30
N GLN A 325 -3.59 26.22 1.93
CA GLN A 325 -4.45 25.05 2.03
C GLN A 325 -5.02 24.72 0.64
N LEU A 326 -4.83 23.48 0.22
CA LEU A 326 -5.37 22.97 -1.03
C LEU A 326 -6.85 22.64 -0.88
N ASP A 327 -7.55 22.60 -2.01
CA ASP A 327 -8.86 21.93 -2.10
C ASP A 327 -8.70 20.43 -1.74
N GLU A 328 -9.71 19.83 -1.13
CA GLU A 328 -9.62 18.47 -0.63
C GLU A 328 -9.33 17.47 -1.76
N GLU A 329 -10.08 17.54 -2.86
CA GLU A 329 -9.92 16.60 -3.97
C GLU A 329 -8.58 16.81 -4.70
N TYR A 330 -8.19 18.06 -4.92
CA TYR A 330 -6.89 18.36 -5.52
C TYR A 330 -5.73 17.97 -4.62
N GLY A 331 -5.84 18.21 -3.32
CA GLY A 331 -4.82 17.84 -2.34
C GLY A 331 -4.57 16.32 -2.34
N ARG A 332 -5.65 15.53 -2.32
CA ARG A 332 -5.57 14.07 -2.39
C ARG A 332 -5.03 13.58 -3.73
N TYR A 333 -5.45 14.17 -4.84
CA TYR A 333 -4.92 13.85 -6.17
C TYR A 333 -3.41 14.10 -6.26
N LEU A 334 -2.94 15.27 -5.78
CA LEU A 334 -1.53 15.62 -5.77
C LEU A 334 -0.72 14.70 -4.88
N LEU A 335 -1.21 14.42 -3.67
CA LEU A 335 -0.55 13.52 -2.75
C LEU A 335 -0.47 12.11 -3.33
N GLY A 336 -1.54 11.58 -3.93
CA GLY A 336 -1.52 10.28 -4.61
C GLY A 336 -0.42 10.19 -5.66
N LYS A 337 -0.30 11.19 -6.55
CA LYS A 337 0.79 11.24 -7.55
C LYS A 337 2.19 11.20 -6.91
N ILE A 338 2.36 11.90 -5.78
CA ILE A 338 3.66 11.96 -5.08
C ILE A 338 3.97 10.58 -4.43
N MET A 339 2.97 9.95 -3.83
CA MET A 339 3.13 8.64 -3.21
C MET A 339 3.38 7.53 -4.23
N ASP A 340 2.71 7.58 -5.40
CA ASP A 340 2.99 6.66 -6.52
C ASP A 340 4.44 6.81 -7.04
N LEU A 341 4.96 8.04 -7.03
CA LEU A 341 6.34 8.30 -7.40
C LEU A 341 7.30 7.74 -6.34
N GLU A 342 7.02 7.96 -5.07
CA GLU A 342 7.79 7.42 -3.95
C GLU A 342 7.86 5.89 -4.00
N SER A 343 6.71 5.22 -4.20
CA SER A 343 6.64 3.75 -4.30
C SER A 343 7.53 3.21 -5.42
N ARG A 344 7.51 3.84 -6.59
CA ARG A 344 8.39 3.45 -7.71
C ARG A 344 9.86 3.62 -7.38
N LEU A 345 10.24 4.69 -6.67
CA LEU A 345 11.62 4.91 -6.24
C LEU A 345 12.09 3.87 -5.23
N GLN A 346 11.20 3.40 -4.36
CA GLN A 346 11.48 2.33 -3.40
C GLN A 346 11.68 0.97 -4.12
N GLU A 347 10.87 0.67 -5.14
CA GLU A 347 10.98 -0.55 -5.95
C GLU A 347 12.28 -0.58 -6.77
N ASP A 348 12.70 0.56 -7.30
CA ASP A 348 13.94 0.69 -8.09
C ASP A 348 15.21 0.58 -7.23
N GLY A 349 15.10 0.46 -5.90
CA GLY A 349 16.22 0.30 -4.96
C GLY A 349 17.14 1.53 -4.89
N ILE A 350 16.58 2.69 -5.13
CA ILE A 350 17.29 3.98 -5.25
C ILE A 350 17.09 4.79 -3.97
#